data_c2d9717a7e624ac07fda4f3534a1a349
#
_entry.id   c2d9717a7e624ac07fda4f3534a1a349
#
_cell.length_a   1.000
_cell.length_b   1.000
_cell.length_c   1.000
_cell.angle_alpha   90.00
_cell.angle_beta   90.00
_cell.angle_gamma   90.00
#
_symmetry.space_group_name_H-M   'P 1'
#
loop_
_entity.id
_entity.type
_entity.pdbx_description
1 polymer ?
#
loop_
_entity_poly.entity_id
_entity_poly.type
_entity_poly.pdbx_seq_one_letter_code
_entity_poly.pdbx_strand_id
1 'polypeptide(L)'
;RADVCCHLPPLRVLLAEDSLVSQKLAVGLLERHGHQVVVASHGREAIAAFQSQTFDLVLMDVQMPEMDGYDATAAIRAMERGTGKHIPIVAMTAHAMKGDRQRCLQAGMDGYIAKPIRAAALFQAIADVLAGRATEPGDAAADERPQTPGVDWQEALNAVGGDRRLLDDVVRGFLEECPRLLETLRKAVRQSDPRDVTDAAHQLKGV
;
A
#
# COMPACT_ATOMS: atom_id res chain seq x y z
N ARG A 1 -14.43 -14.78 15.93
CA ARG A 1 -14.14 -14.92 14.49
C ARG A 1 -12.70 -15.36 14.39
N ALA A 2 -12.49 -16.53 13.79
CA ALA A 2 -11.21 -17.22 13.73
C ALA A 2 -10.14 -16.32 13.09
N ASP A 3 -8.93 -16.38 13.64
CA ASP A 3 -7.72 -15.82 13.05
C ASP A 3 -7.60 -16.30 11.61
N VAL A 4 -7.90 -15.41 10.65
CA VAL A 4 -7.63 -15.61 9.23
C VAL A 4 -6.16 -15.30 8.98
N CYS A 5 -5.29 -15.76 9.86
CA CYS A 5 -3.88 -15.96 9.54
C CYS A 5 -3.79 -17.23 8.70
N CYS A 6 -4.24 -17.12 7.44
CA CYS A 6 -3.92 -18.14 6.45
C CYS A 6 -2.40 -18.33 6.50
N HIS A 7 -1.97 -19.59 6.72
CA HIS A 7 -0.57 -19.98 6.59
C HIS A 7 -0.20 -19.88 5.09
N LEU A 8 0.04 -18.65 4.65
CA LEU A 8 0.58 -18.42 3.32
C LEU A 8 2.03 -18.94 3.33
N PRO A 9 2.47 -19.61 2.27
CA PRO A 9 3.88 -19.98 2.14
C PRO A 9 4.72 -18.69 2.13
N PRO A 10 6.02 -18.76 2.48
CA PRO A 10 6.91 -17.63 2.33
C PRO A 10 6.90 -17.11 0.88
N LEU A 11 6.59 -15.84 0.71
CA LEU A 11 6.50 -15.16 -0.59
C LEU A 11 7.63 -14.15 -0.73
N ARG A 12 8.06 -13.92 -1.96
CA ARG A 12 8.87 -12.76 -2.34
C ARG A 12 7.95 -11.67 -2.87
N VAL A 13 7.83 -10.59 -2.12
CA VAL A 13 6.91 -9.49 -2.38
C VAL A 13 7.67 -8.27 -2.86
N LEU A 14 7.26 -7.69 -3.99
CA LEU A 14 7.68 -6.36 -4.40
C LEU A 14 6.67 -5.35 -3.83
N LEU A 15 7.14 -4.44 -3.00
CA LEU A 15 6.34 -3.36 -2.43
C LEU A 15 6.73 -2.03 -3.10
N ALA A 16 5.83 -1.46 -3.89
CA ALA A 16 5.98 -0.13 -4.46
C ALA A 16 5.13 0.86 -3.65
N GLU A 17 5.79 1.75 -2.92
CA GLU A 17 5.18 2.69 -1.97
C GLU A 17 6.15 3.85 -1.73
N ASP A 18 5.70 5.10 -1.77
CA ASP A 18 6.55 6.26 -1.59
C ASP A 18 6.63 6.77 -0.13
N SER A 19 5.62 6.48 0.68
CA SER A 19 5.60 6.85 2.11
C SER A 19 6.46 5.89 2.95
N LEU A 20 7.45 6.43 3.66
CA LEU A 20 8.31 5.66 4.57
C LEU A 20 7.51 4.99 5.70
N VAL A 21 6.45 5.63 6.18
CA VAL A 21 5.58 5.09 7.23
C VAL A 21 4.81 3.89 6.71
N SER A 22 4.18 4.02 5.54
CA SER A 22 3.47 2.92 4.88
C SER A 22 4.41 1.77 4.52
N GLN A 23 5.65 2.07 4.06
CA GLN A 23 6.68 1.07 3.82
C GLN A 23 7.00 0.28 5.10
N LYS A 24 7.32 0.99 6.21
CA LYS A 24 7.63 0.35 7.49
C LYS A 24 6.50 -0.56 7.98
N LEU A 25 5.27 -0.08 7.85
CA LEU A 25 4.08 -0.85 8.24
C LEU A 25 3.94 -2.12 7.38
N ALA A 26 3.93 -1.98 6.06
CA ALA A 26 3.75 -3.13 5.16
C ALA A 26 4.90 -4.14 5.27
N VAL A 27 6.15 -3.67 5.30
CA VAL A 27 7.34 -4.52 5.48
C VAL A 27 7.25 -5.26 6.81
N GLY A 28 6.99 -4.55 7.93
CA GLY A 28 6.91 -5.17 9.24
C GLY A 28 5.80 -6.24 9.33
N LEU A 29 4.63 -5.98 8.73
CA LEU A 29 3.55 -6.96 8.67
C LEU A 29 3.94 -8.21 7.87
N LEU A 30 4.54 -8.03 6.69
CA LEU A 30 4.89 -9.13 5.79
C LEU A 30 6.05 -9.98 6.34
N GLU A 31 7.13 -9.35 6.80
CA GLU A 31 8.31 -10.05 7.32
C GLU A 31 7.99 -10.88 8.56
N ARG A 32 7.11 -10.41 9.44
CA ARG A 32 6.63 -11.19 10.59
C ARG A 32 5.92 -12.48 10.21
N HIS A 33 5.33 -12.52 9.02
CA HIS A 33 4.68 -13.72 8.50
C HIS A 33 5.62 -14.55 7.59
N GLY A 34 6.92 -14.23 7.61
CA GLY A 34 7.96 -14.99 6.92
C GLY A 34 8.10 -14.66 5.44
N HIS A 35 7.49 -13.58 4.96
CA HIS A 35 7.66 -13.11 3.58
C HIS A 35 8.94 -12.29 3.44
N GLN A 36 9.53 -12.29 2.24
CA GLN A 36 10.66 -11.44 1.88
C GLN A 36 10.15 -10.23 1.10
N VAL A 37 10.56 -9.02 1.49
CA VAL A 37 10.07 -7.80 0.87
C VAL A 37 11.22 -7.04 0.20
N VAL A 38 11.01 -6.65 -1.06
CA VAL A 38 11.86 -5.70 -1.77
C VAL A 38 11.03 -4.43 -1.94
N VAL A 39 11.57 -3.31 -1.45
CA VAL A 39 10.89 -2.02 -1.50
C VAL A 39 11.34 -1.22 -2.71
N ALA A 40 10.39 -0.56 -3.37
CA ALA A 40 10.60 0.43 -4.41
C ALA A 40 9.83 1.70 -4.04
N SER A 41 10.45 2.86 -4.13
CA SER A 41 9.87 4.14 -3.71
C SER A 41 9.02 4.83 -4.78
N HIS A 42 9.00 4.30 -6.00
CA HIS A 42 8.18 4.78 -7.12
C HIS A 42 8.09 3.72 -8.23
N GLY A 43 7.20 3.94 -9.20
CA GLY A 43 6.92 2.96 -10.26
C GLY A 43 8.14 2.56 -11.09
N ARG A 44 9.09 3.47 -11.35
CA ARG A 44 10.31 3.15 -12.13
C ARG A 44 11.22 2.17 -11.38
N GLU A 45 11.41 2.36 -10.08
CA GLU A 45 12.16 1.42 -9.25
C GLU A 45 11.45 0.06 -9.18
N ALA A 46 10.12 0.04 -9.09
CA ALA A 46 9.35 -1.18 -9.12
C ALA A 46 9.58 -1.97 -10.42
N ILE A 47 9.56 -1.30 -11.57
CA ILE A 47 9.84 -1.91 -12.86
C ILE A 47 11.28 -2.46 -12.92
N ALA A 48 12.27 -1.68 -12.47
CA ALA A 48 13.67 -2.10 -12.46
C ALA A 48 13.88 -3.32 -11.55
N ALA A 49 13.26 -3.34 -10.38
CA ALA A 49 13.28 -4.50 -9.49
C ALA A 49 12.62 -5.73 -10.14
N PHE A 50 11.45 -5.54 -10.78
CA PHE A 50 10.73 -6.62 -11.46
C PHE A 50 11.54 -7.23 -12.62
N GLN A 51 12.35 -6.43 -13.33
CA GLN A 51 13.21 -6.90 -14.40
C GLN A 51 14.44 -7.69 -13.89
N SER A 52 14.92 -7.35 -12.70
CA SER A 52 16.17 -7.92 -12.15
C SER A 52 15.95 -9.15 -11.28
N GLN A 53 14.73 -9.35 -10.77
CA GLN A 53 14.41 -10.40 -9.81
C GLN A 53 13.03 -11.01 -10.09
N THR A 54 12.78 -12.17 -9.48
CA THR A 54 11.46 -12.83 -9.53
C THR A 54 10.71 -12.55 -8.24
N PHE A 55 9.43 -12.32 -8.36
CA PHE A 55 8.50 -12.10 -7.25
C PHE A 55 7.30 -13.02 -7.38
N ASP A 56 6.62 -13.26 -6.25
CA ASP A 56 5.39 -14.02 -6.18
C ASP A 56 4.15 -13.11 -6.12
N LEU A 57 4.35 -11.85 -5.68
CA LEU A 57 3.32 -10.85 -5.49
C LEU A 57 3.90 -9.45 -5.64
N VAL A 58 3.10 -8.52 -6.15
CA VAL A 58 3.37 -7.08 -6.13
C VAL A 58 2.29 -6.38 -5.30
N LEU A 59 2.70 -5.57 -4.33
CA LEU A 59 1.86 -4.57 -3.68
C LEU A 59 2.21 -3.22 -4.31
N MET A 60 1.23 -2.58 -4.93
CA MET A 60 1.45 -1.40 -5.77
C MET A 60 0.61 -0.24 -5.25
N ASP A 61 1.26 0.78 -4.70
CA ASP A 61 0.56 2.04 -4.47
C ASP A 61 0.10 2.62 -5.81
N VAL A 62 -1.15 3.07 -5.83
CA VAL A 62 -1.73 3.69 -7.01
C VAL A 62 -1.13 5.07 -7.26
N GLN A 63 -0.85 5.83 -6.21
CA GLN A 63 -0.39 7.20 -6.30
C GLN A 63 1.05 7.34 -5.79
N MET A 64 1.98 7.44 -6.73
CA MET A 64 3.41 7.63 -6.46
C MET A 64 3.97 8.74 -7.36
N PRO A 65 5.03 9.43 -6.91
CA PRO A 65 5.72 10.43 -7.73
C PRO A 65 6.42 9.76 -8.93
N GLU A 66 6.78 10.55 -9.94
CA GLU A 66 7.50 10.17 -11.17
C GLU A 66 6.74 9.18 -12.07
N MET A 67 6.22 8.09 -11.53
CA MET A 67 5.44 7.07 -12.24
C MET A 67 4.43 6.47 -11.27
N ASP A 68 3.17 6.61 -11.61
CA ASP A 68 2.08 6.06 -10.80
C ASP A 68 1.94 4.54 -10.92
N GLY A 69 1.13 3.95 -10.04
CA GLY A 69 0.93 2.51 -10.00
C GLY A 69 0.19 1.95 -11.22
N TYR A 70 -0.61 2.76 -11.90
CA TYR A 70 -1.29 2.33 -13.12
C TYR A 70 -0.29 2.16 -14.27
N ASP A 71 0.58 3.14 -14.46
CA ASP A 71 1.61 3.10 -15.49
C ASP A 71 2.63 1.98 -15.22
N ALA A 72 3.03 1.82 -13.96
CA ALA A 72 3.91 0.72 -13.54
C ALA A 72 3.28 -0.64 -13.80
N THR A 73 2.00 -0.82 -13.47
CA THR A 73 1.24 -2.04 -13.74
C THR A 73 1.15 -2.32 -15.24
N ALA A 74 0.83 -1.32 -16.05
CA ALA A 74 0.76 -1.47 -17.51
C ALA A 74 2.11 -1.91 -18.10
N ALA A 75 3.22 -1.38 -17.59
CA ALA A 75 4.57 -1.78 -17.99
C ALA A 75 4.89 -3.23 -17.59
N ILE A 76 4.55 -3.66 -16.37
CA ILE A 76 4.71 -5.05 -15.91
C ILE A 76 3.88 -5.98 -16.79
N ARG A 77 2.61 -5.66 -17.06
CA ARG A 77 1.75 -6.47 -17.93
C ARG A 77 2.27 -6.54 -19.36
N ALA A 78 2.89 -5.47 -19.87
CA ALA A 78 3.55 -5.49 -21.16
C ALA A 78 4.74 -6.45 -21.21
N MET A 79 5.53 -6.52 -20.14
CA MET A 79 6.66 -7.45 -20.03
C MET A 79 6.23 -8.92 -19.89
N GLU A 80 5.08 -9.18 -19.30
CA GLU A 80 4.51 -10.52 -19.17
C GLU A 80 3.97 -11.09 -20.50
N ARG A 81 3.63 -10.21 -21.46
CA ARG A 81 3.07 -10.65 -22.74
C ARG A 81 3.98 -11.63 -23.44
N GLY A 82 3.45 -12.78 -23.81
CA GLY A 82 4.19 -13.85 -24.51
C GLY A 82 5.03 -14.75 -23.59
N THR A 83 5.09 -14.48 -22.29
CA THR A 83 5.82 -15.34 -21.33
C THR A 83 4.95 -16.43 -20.72
N GLY A 84 3.63 -16.31 -20.81
CA GLY A 84 2.66 -17.17 -20.11
C GLY A 84 2.63 -16.99 -18.60
N LYS A 85 3.35 -15.98 -18.06
CA LYS A 85 3.37 -15.65 -16.63
C LYS A 85 2.41 -14.51 -16.37
N HIS A 86 1.81 -14.50 -15.19
CA HIS A 86 0.97 -13.43 -14.67
C HIS A 86 1.24 -13.29 -13.18
N ILE A 87 1.96 -12.24 -12.78
CA ILE A 87 2.22 -11.97 -11.38
C ILE A 87 0.99 -11.31 -10.76
N PRO A 88 0.52 -11.78 -9.60
CA PRO A 88 -0.53 -11.09 -8.86
C PRO A 88 -0.10 -9.68 -8.46
N ILE A 89 -0.94 -8.67 -8.77
CA ILE A 89 -0.73 -7.26 -8.38
C ILE A 89 -1.91 -6.80 -7.55
N VAL A 90 -1.65 -6.42 -6.30
CA VAL A 90 -2.64 -5.84 -5.38
C VAL A 90 -2.42 -4.34 -5.30
N ALA A 91 -3.42 -3.56 -5.68
CA ALA A 91 -3.40 -2.10 -5.54
C ALA A 91 -3.49 -1.69 -4.07
N MET A 92 -2.74 -0.67 -3.68
CA MET A 92 -2.93 0.06 -2.43
C MET A 92 -3.47 1.44 -2.77
N THR A 93 -4.66 1.79 -2.28
CA THR A 93 -5.35 3.03 -2.68
C THR A 93 -5.89 3.80 -1.48
N ALA A 94 -5.78 5.13 -1.52
CA ALA A 94 -6.37 6.01 -0.52
C ALA A 94 -7.91 6.09 -0.61
N HIS A 95 -8.50 5.60 -1.70
CA HIS A 95 -9.95 5.66 -1.94
C HIS A 95 -10.47 4.28 -2.31
N ALA A 96 -11.34 3.72 -1.48
CA ALA A 96 -12.01 2.44 -1.72
C ALA A 96 -13.37 2.61 -2.45
N MET A 97 -13.55 3.70 -3.20
CA MET A 97 -14.80 3.93 -3.93
C MET A 97 -14.95 2.96 -5.10
N LYS A 98 -16.20 2.63 -5.46
CA LYS A 98 -16.51 1.69 -6.57
C LYS A 98 -15.81 2.03 -7.88
N GLY A 99 -15.53 3.31 -8.15
CA GLY A 99 -14.81 3.77 -9.35
C GLY A 99 -13.33 3.41 -9.37
N ASP A 100 -12.66 3.47 -8.21
CA ASP A 100 -11.21 3.20 -8.14
C ASP A 100 -10.91 1.72 -8.28
N ARG A 101 -11.76 0.84 -7.71
CA ARG A 101 -11.68 -0.60 -7.96
C ARG A 101 -11.71 -0.92 -9.45
N GLN A 102 -12.66 -0.33 -10.17
CA GLN A 102 -12.82 -0.59 -11.61
C GLN A 102 -11.60 -0.11 -12.39
N ARG A 103 -11.01 1.03 -12.02
CA ARG A 103 -9.78 1.54 -12.63
C ARG A 103 -8.59 0.62 -12.37
N CYS A 104 -8.40 0.12 -11.14
CA CYS A 104 -7.34 -0.84 -10.80
C CYS A 104 -7.46 -2.12 -11.65
N LEU A 105 -8.66 -2.70 -11.74
CA LEU A 105 -8.90 -3.89 -12.55
C LEU A 105 -8.69 -3.64 -14.06
N GLN A 106 -9.12 -2.48 -14.58
CA GLN A 106 -8.90 -2.09 -15.99
C GLN A 106 -7.41 -1.88 -16.30
N ALA A 107 -6.63 -1.41 -15.34
CA ALA A 107 -5.18 -1.31 -15.46
C ALA A 107 -4.47 -2.67 -15.44
N GLY A 108 -5.17 -3.75 -15.10
CA GLY A 108 -4.64 -5.10 -15.03
C GLY A 108 -4.16 -5.54 -13.64
N MET A 109 -4.58 -4.84 -12.58
CA MET A 109 -4.37 -5.28 -11.20
C MET A 109 -5.38 -6.37 -10.82
N ASP A 110 -5.00 -7.28 -9.93
CA ASP A 110 -5.80 -8.47 -9.59
C ASP A 110 -6.62 -8.28 -8.31
N GLY A 111 -6.19 -7.34 -7.47
CA GLY A 111 -6.86 -7.03 -6.22
C GLY A 111 -6.58 -5.60 -5.75
N TYR A 112 -7.19 -5.23 -4.63
CA TYR A 112 -6.95 -3.92 -4.02
C TYR A 112 -7.14 -3.96 -2.50
N ILE A 113 -6.46 -3.05 -1.81
CA ILE A 113 -6.64 -2.73 -0.39
C ILE A 113 -6.74 -1.21 -0.22
N ALA A 114 -7.54 -0.80 0.75
CA ALA A 114 -7.65 0.61 1.13
C ALA A 114 -6.54 1.00 2.11
N LYS A 115 -5.97 2.18 1.95
CA LYS A 115 -5.14 2.84 2.96
C LYS A 115 -6.05 3.52 4.01
N PRO A 116 -5.69 3.51 5.30
CA PRO A 116 -4.48 2.96 5.88
C PRO A 116 -4.47 1.43 5.88
N ILE A 117 -3.28 0.83 5.63
CA ILE A 117 -3.10 -0.61 5.58
C ILE A 117 -3.40 -1.21 6.96
N ARG A 118 -4.28 -2.20 6.99
CA ARG A 118 -4.61 -3.00 8.19
C ARG A 118 -4.17 -4.44 7.97
N ALA A 119 -3.54 -5.06 8.95
CA ALA A 119 -3.00 -6.41 8.84
C ALA A 119 -4.02 -7.42 8.29
N ALA A 120 -5.22 -7.45 8.84
CA ALA A 120 -6.27 -8.38 8.40
C ALA A 120 -6.66 -8.19 6.93
N ALA A 121 -6.82 -6.92 6.48
CA ALA A 121 -7.18 -6.61 5.11
C ALA A 121 -6.05 -6.94 4.12
N LEU A 122 -4.80 -6.69 4.51
CA LEU A 122 -3.63 -7.01 3.70
C LEU A 122 -3.54 -8.53 3.43
N PHE A 123 -3.56 -9.34 4.49
CA PHE A 123 -3.44 -10.80 4.32
C PHE A 123 -4.65 -11.43 3.66
N GLN A 124 -5.86 -10.88 3.87
CA GLN A 124 -7.04 -11.35 3.17
C GLN A 124 -6.93 -11.07 1.67
N ALA A 125 -6.54 -9.86 1.26
CA ALA A 125 -6.38 -9.52 -0.15
C ALA A 125 -5.29 -10.38 -0.83
N ILE A 126 -4.16 -10.61 -0.16
CA ILE A 126 -3.10 -11.50 -0.65
C ILE A 126 -3.65 -12.92 -0.86
N ALA A 127 -4.35 -13.47 0.14
CA ALA A 127 -4.91 -14.81 0.04
C ALA A 127 -5.94 -14.94 -1.10
N ASP A 128 -6.78 -13.93 -1.29
CA ASP A 128 -7.80 -13.93 -2.33
C ASP A 128 -7.19 -13.88 -3.72
N VAL A 129 -6.21 -13.01 -3.94
CA VAL A 129 -5.55 -12.87 -5.24
C VAL A 129 -4.74 -14.13 -5.58
N LEU A 130 -4.01 -14.71 -4.62
CA LEU A 130 -3.28 -15.97 -4.84
C LEU A 130 -4.20 -17.15 -5.11
N ALA A 131 -5.41 -17.14 -4.55
CA ALA A 131 -6.44 -18.15 -4.82
C ALA A 131 -7.22 -17.90 -6.12
N GLY A 132 -6.88 -16.85 -6.89
CA GLY A 132 -7.60 -16.47 -8.11
C GLY A 132 -9.02 -15.95 -7.84
N ARG A 133 -9.30 -15.52 -6.61
CA ARG A 133 -10.59 -14.93 -6.22
C ARG A 133 -10.53 -13.41 -6.41
N ALA A 134 -11.60 -12.83 -6.92
CA ALA A 134 -11.73 -11.39 -6.91
C ALA A 134 -11.78 -10.90 -5.45
N THR A 135 -10.95 -9.93 -5.10
CA THR A 135 -11.01 -9.31 -3.78
C THR A 135 -12.39 -8.66 -3.61
N GLU A 136 -13.20 -9.23 -2.71
CA GLU A 136 -14.40 -8.55 -2.23
C GLU A 136 -13.95 -7.34 -1.40
N PRO A 137 -14.72 -6.24 -1.41
CA PRO A 137 -14.46 -5.16 -0.47
C PRO A 137 -14.60 -5.78 0.92
N GLY A 138 -13.49 -6.09 1.56
CA GLY A 138 -13.54 -6.24 3.01
C GLY A 138 -14.18 -4.96 3.52
N ASP A 139 -15.18 -5.08 4.38
CA ASP A 139 -15.84 -3.96 5.05
C ASP A 139 -14.82 -3.08 5.81
N ALA A 140 -13.95 -2.42 5.06
CA ALA A 140 -13.38 -1.16 5.44
C ALA A 140 -14.48 -0.13 5.17
N ALA A 141 -15.61 -0.31 5.85
CA ALA A 141 -16.47 0.83 6.12
C ALA A 141 -15.53 1.87 6.69
N ALA A 142 -15.31 2.94 5.93
CA ALA A 142 -14.76 4.16 6.48
C ALA A 142 -15.64 4.45 7.69
N ASP A 143 -15.15 4.07 8.85
CA ASP A 143 -15.81 4.36 10.11
C ASP A 143 -15.69 5.88 10.28
N GLU A 144 -16.65 6.59 9.70
CA GLU A 144 -16.87 8.01 9.93
C GLU A 144 -17.34 8.21 11.37
N ARG A 145 -16.64 7.62 12.34
CA ARG A 145 -16.84 8.01 13.72
C ARG A 145 -16.32 9.43 13.87
N PRO A 146 -17.07 10.32 14.53
CA PRO A 146 -16.57 11.64 14.87
C PRO A 146 -15.26 11.44 15.65
N GLN A 147 -14.15 11.90 15.06
CA GLN A 147 -12.83 11.78 15.66
C GLN A 147 -12.83 12.59 16.95
N THR A 148 -12.91 11.90 18.07
CA THR A 148 -12.55 12.49 19.35
C THR A 148 -11.07 12.94 19.24
N PRO A 149 -10.72 14.15 19.70
CA PRO A 149 -9.33 14.59 19.67
C PRO A 149 -8.49 13.66 20.55
N GLY A 150 -7.73 12.77 19.91
CA GLY A 150 -6.88 11.80 20.56
C GLY A 150 -6.57 10.61 19.65
N VAL A 151 -5.45 9.94 19.89
CA VAL A 151 -5.08 8.72 19.18
C VAL A 151 -5.74 7.52 19.89
N ASP A 152 -6.52 6.74 19.15
CA ASP A 152 -6.99 5.45 19.65
C ASP A 152 -5.86 4.41 19.54
N TRP A 153 -5.12 4.26 20.62
CA TRP A 153 -4.00 3.34 20.71
C TRP A 153 -4.41 1.87 20.55
N GLN A 154 -5.65 1.51 20.90
CA GLN A 154 -6.15 0.15 20.71
C GLN A 154 -6.42 -0.13 19.23
N GLU A 155 -7.01 0.82 18.53
CA GLU A 155 -7.19 0.71 17.08
C GLU A 155 -5.85 0.70 16.34
N ALA A 156 -4.92 1.57 16.71
CA ALA A 156 -3.57 1.58 16.14
C ALA A 156 -2.85 0.25 16.37
N LEU A 157 -2.96 -0.33 17.57
CA LEU A 157 -2.38 -1.65 17.86
C LEU A 157 -3.04 -2.76 17.03
N ASN A 158 -4.34 -2.70 16.83
CA ASN A 158 -5.06 -3.67 16.00
C ASN A 158 -4.65 -3.57 14.52
N ALA A 159 -4.40 -2.36 14.02
CA ALA A 159 -3.94 -2.13 12.64
C ALA A 159 -2.62 -2.82 12.34
N VAL A 160 -1.70 -2.85 13.31
CA VAL A 160 -0.40 -3.54 13.21
C VAL A 160 -0.44 -5.00 13.66
N GLY A 161 -1.63 -5.61 13.77
CA GLY A 161 -1.78 -7.01 14.17
C GLY A 161 -1.38 -7.29 15.63
N GLY A 162 -1.50 -6.31 16.53
CA GLY A 162 -1.20 -6.45 17.95
C GLY A 162 0.29 -6.28 18.31
N ASP A 163 1.15 -5.94 17.35
CA ASP A 163 2.58 -5.78 17.61
C ASP A 163 2.94 -4.37 18.09
N ARG A 164 3.28 -4.27 19.37
CA ARG A 164 3.74 -3.00 19.97
C ARG A 164 5.06 -2.50 19.39
N ARG A 165 5.98 -3.39 19.01
CA ARG A 165 7.29 -2.98 18.45
C ARG A 165 7.09 -2.38 17.07
N LEU A 166 6.28 -3.05 16.24
CA LEU A 166 5.93 -2.51 14.92
C LEU A 166 5.17 -1.18 15.05
N LEU A 167 4.25 -1.07 16.02
CA LEU A 167 3.57 0.20 16.30
C LEU A 167 4.56 1.31 16.67
N ASP A 168 5.51 1.02 17.57
CA ASP A 168 6.54 2.00 17.97
C ASP A 168 7.39 2.44 16.78
N ASP A 169 7.77 1.53 15.88
CA ASP A 169 8.56 1.83 14.68
C ASP A 169 7.77 2.66 13.67
N VAL A 170 6.48 2.38 13.49
CA VAL A 170 5.56 3.15 12.63
C VAL A 170 5.36 4.56 13.20
N VAL A 171 5.08 4.67 14.50
CA VAL A 171 4.92 5.98 15.18
C VAL A 171 6.19 6.81 15.09
N ARG A 172 7.35 6.21 15.28
CA ARG A 172 8.64 6.89 15.13
C ARG A 172 8.82 7.40 13.69
N GLY A 173 8.54 6.57 12.69
CA GLY A 173 8.56 6.97 11.28
C GLY A 173 7.64 8.16 11.01
N PHE A 174 6.41 8.11 11.53
CA PHE A 174 5.45 9.22 11.41
C PHE A 174 5.99 10.52 12.02
N LEU A 175 6.56 10.46 13.23
CA LEU A 175 7.12 11.64 13.90
C LEU A 175 8.33 12.23 13.15
N GLU A 176 9.08 11.41 12.43
CA GLU A 176 10.20 11.84 11.58
C GLU A 176 9.73 12.45 10.25
N GLU A 177 8.72 11.86 9.62
CA GLU A 177 8.25 12.23 8.28
C GLU A 177 7.25 13.40 8.32
N CYS A 178 6.30 13.39 9.25
CA CYS A 178 5.22 14.37 9.33
C CYS A 178 5.69 15.85 9.34
N PRO A 179 6.74 16.25 10.08
CA PRO A 179 7.24 17.63 10.05
C PRO A 179 7.71 18.06 8.67
N ARG A 180 8.37 17.16 7.92
CA ARG A 180 8.87 17.41 6.57
C ARG A 180 7.73 17.59 5.58
N LEU A 181 6.73 16.71 5.65
CA LEU A 181 5.53 16.78 4.80
C LEU A 181 4.73 18.06 5.08
N LEU A 182 4.58 18.44 6.33
CA LEU A 182 3.93 19.70 6.71
C LEU A 182 4.68 20.92 6.18
N GLU A 183 6.01 20.91 6.19
CA GLU A 183 6.80 21.99 5.61
C GLU A 183 6.66 22.05 4.10
N THR A 184 6.68 20.90 3.41
CA THR A 184 6.43 20.80 1.97
C THR A 184 5.06 21.35 1.62
N LEU A 185 4.02 20.96 2.33
CA LEU A 185 2.67 21.49 2.13
C LEU A 185 2.59 23.00 2.35
N ARG A 186 3.19 23.51 3.44
CA ARG A 186 3.25 24.96 3.71
C ARG A 186 3.96 25.72 2.60
N LYS A 187 5.03 25.17 2.03
CA LYS A 187 5.76 25.77 0.91
C LYS A 187 4.90 25.78 -0.34
N ALA A 188 4.25 24.66 -0.70
CA ALA A 188 3.35 24.55 -1.83
C ALA A 188 2.19 25.57 -1.76
N VAL A 189 1.57 25.70 -0.58
CA VAL A 189 0.50 26.69 -0.33
C VAL A 189 1.01 28.13 -0.54
N ARG A 190 2.22 28.46 -0.06
CA ARG A 190 2.82 29.80 -0.26
C ARG A 190 3.13 30.11 -1.70
N GLN A 191 3.48 29.09 -2.50
CA GLN A 191 3.79 29.23 -3.92
C GLN A 191 2.54 29.26 -4.80
N SER A 192 1.38 28.96 -4.21
CA SER A 192 0.05 28.94 -4.88
C SER A 192 0.02 28.04 -6.13
N ASP A 193 0.82 26.96 -6.14
CA ASP A 193 0.74 25.93 -7.18
C ASP A 193 -0.28 24.85 -6.77
N PRO A 194 -1.42 24.72 -7.47
CA PRO A 194 -2.46 23.76 -7.10
C PRO A 194 -1.99 22.31 -7.20
N ARG A 195 -1.04 21.98 -8.09
CA ARG A 195 -0.51 20.62 -8.25
C ARG A 195 0.35 20.26 -7.07
N ASP A 196 1.31 21.11 -6.73
CA ASP A 196 2.20 20.88 -5.58
C ASP A 196 1.42 20.79 -4.27
N VAL A 197 0.33 21.57 -4.11
CA VAL A 197 -0.55 21.49 -2.94
C VAL A 197 -1.28 20.15 -2.90
N THR A 198 -1.80 19.67 -4.03
CA THR A 198 -2.51 18.39 -4.12
C THR A 198 -1.58 17.24 -3.82
N ASP A 199 -0.37 17.21 -4.38
CA ASP A 199 0.62 16.17 -4.19
C ASP A 199 1.12 16.13 -2.74
N ALA A 200 1.45 17.28 -2.16
CA ALA A 200 1.87 17.38 -0.77
C ALA A 200 0.75 16.98 0.22
N ALA A 201 -0.50 17.35 -0.06
CA ALA A 201 -1.64 16.95 0.76
C ALA A 201 -1.91 15.46 0.64
N HIS A 202 -1.70 14.87 -0.55
CA HIS A 202 -1.85 13.44 -0.77
C HIS A 202 -0.80 12.65 0.03
N GLN A 203 0.47 13.04 -0.04
CA GLN A 203 1.54 12.42 0.74
C GLN A 203 1.25 12.49 2.24
N LEU A 204 0.76 13.63 2.74
CA LEU A 204 0.40 13.78 4.16
C LEU A 204 -0.78 12.87 4.56
N LYS A 205 -1.71 12.58 3.65
CA LYS A 205 -2.82 11.66 3.91
C LYS A 205 -2.39 10.19 3.90
N GLY A 206 -1.30 9.85 3.20
CA GLY A 206 -0.75 8.49 3.11
C GLY A 206 0.13 8.09 4.29
N VAL A 207 0.42 9.03 5.19
CA VAL A 207 1.18 8.84 6.44
C VAL A 207 0.24 8.68 7.62
#